data_97234ad89a9353ba73dff58514f185b0
#
_entry.id   97234ad89a9353ba73dff58514f185b0
#
_cell.length_a   1.000
_cell.length_b   1.000
_cell.length_c   1.000
_cell.angle_alpha   90.00
_cell.angle_beta   90.00
_cell.angle_gamma   90.00
#
_symmetry.space_group_name_H-M   'P 1'
#
loop_
_entity.id
_entity.type
_entity.pdbx_description
1 polymer ?
#
loop_
_entity_poly.entity_id
_entity_poly.type
_entity_poly.pdbx_seq_one_letter_code
_entity_poly.pdbx_strand_id
1 'polypeptide(L)'
;MNQTSKIILMIVTTLSCVGCDQVTKNIARQNLVTGESLSFFGNLFRLQYIENQGAFLSLGAGAHEQTRFLMFTVIAGLFLIGIACYLIFSKKVTKAEVIAFSMVIGGGFANLIDRVFNNGRVIDFMNMGIGRIRTGIFNIADVAILLGVFWFFALLLKRQEPRCHNQ
;
A
#
# COMPACT_ATOMS: atom_id res chain seq x y z
N MET A 1 15.70 20.06 -3.83
CA MET A 1 16.40 18.76 -3.69
C MET A 1 17.07 18.45 -5.01
N ASN A 2 18.35 18.00 -5.00
CA ASN A 2 18.99 17.57 -6.24
C ASN A 2 18.41 16.24 -6.74
N GLN A 3 18.63 15.94 -8.03
CA GLN A 3 18.04 14.75 -8.68
C GLN A 3 18.50 13.44 -8.04
N THR A 4 19.79 13.34 -7.70
CA THR A 4 20.36 12.14 -7.07
C THR A 4 19.72 11.86 -5.71
N SER A 5 19.65 12.87 -4.83
CA SER A 5 19.01 12.74 -3.51
C SER A 5 17.54 12.38 -3.61
N LYS A 6 16.82 12.86 -4.63
CA LYS A 6 15.44 12.52 -4.89
C LYS A 6 15.29 11.03 -5.23
N ILE A 7 16.12 10.54 -6.14
CA ILE A 7 16.11 9.13 -6.58
C ILE A 7 16.48 8.21 -5.41
N ILE A 8 17.52 8.55 -4.65
CA ILE A 8 17.92 7.77 -3.46
C ILE A 8 16.77 7.70 -2.45
N LEU A 9 16.13 8.84 -2.15
CA LEU A 9 15.01 8.89 -1.21
C LEU A 9 13.84 8.03 -1.69
N MET A 10 13.51 8.10 -2.99
CA MET A 10 12.48 7.29 -3.61
C MET A 10 12.80 5.78 -3.48
N ILE A 11 14.02 5.37 -3.83
CA ILE A 11 14.44 3.96 -3.78
C ILE A 11 14.42 3.46 -2.34
N VAL A 12 15.01 4.19 -1.39
CA VAL A 12 15.08 3.78 0.01
C VAL A 12 13.66 3.61 0.60
N THR A 13 12.78 4.60 0.39
CA THR A 13 11.40 4.51 0.90
C THR A 13 10.64 3.34 0.27
N THR A 14 10.74 3.17 -1.05
CA THR A 14 10.07 2.08 -1.77
C THR A 14 10.56 0.72 -1.28
N LEU A 15 11.88 0.50 -1.20
CA LEU A 15 12.46 -0.76 -0.75
C LEU A 15 12.14 -1.06 0.72
N SER A 16 12.08 -0.05 1.58
CA SER A 16 11.66 -0.21 2.98
C SER A 16 10.21 -0.70 3.07
N CYS A 17 9.29 -0.11 2.31
CA CYS A 17 7.89 -0.54 2.29
C CYS A 17 7.75 -1.98 1.76
N VAL A 18 8.41 -2.31 0.65
CA VAL A 18 8.39 -3.66 0.06
C VAL A 18 9.00 -4.68 1.04
N GLY A 19 10.15 -4.36 1.62
CA GLY A 19 10.83 -5.26 2.55
C GLY A 19 9.99 -5.54 3.80
N CYS A 20 9.43 -4.50 4.44
CA CYS A 20 8.56 -4.67 5.61
C CYS A 20 7.33 -5.51 5.28
N ASP A 21 6.69 -5.27 4.14
CA ASP A 21 5.51 -6.02 3.75
C ASP A 21 5.83 -7.49 3.46
N GLN A 22 6.83 -7.77 2.64
CA GLN A 22 7.19 -9.14 2.25
C GLN A 22 7.71 -9.97 3.45
N VAL A 23 8.46 -9.35 4.37
CA VAL A 23 8.92 -10.02 5.60
C VAL A 23 7.72 -10.38 6.49
N THR A 24 6.79 -9.44 6.71
CA THR A 24 5.62 -9.69 7.56
C THR A 24 4.66 -10.71 6.94
N LYS A 25 4.45 -10.68 5.63
CA LYS A 25 3.68 -11.70 4.89
C LYS A 25 4.30 -13.11 5.01
N ASN A 26 5.63 -13.19 4.92
CA ASN A 26 6.31 -14.47 5.09
C ASN A 26 6.16 -15.00 6.52
N ILE A 27 6.28 -14.14 7.54
CA ILE A 27 6.02 -14.51 8.94
C ILE A 27 4.56 -14.97 9.10
N ALA A 28 3.59 -14.25 8.54
CA ALA A 28 2.18 -14.62 8.58
C ALA A 28 1.93 -15.99 7.92
N ARG A 29 2.50 -16.24 6.73
CA ARG A 29 2.39 -17.52 6.01
C ARG A 29 2.94 -18.70 6.80
N GLN A 30 4.02 -18.50 7.57
CA GLN A 30 4.67 -19.58 8.33
C GLN A 30 3.99 -19.87 9.67
N ASN A 31 3.30 -18.88 10.27
CA ASN A 31 2.82 -18.98 11.65
C ASN A 31 1.29 -18.93 11.80
N LEU A 32 0.56 -18.56 10.76
CA LEU A 32 -0.90 -18.49 10.81
C LEU A 32 -1.52 -19.64 10.02
N VAL A 33 -2.47 -20.34 10.63
CA VAL A 33 -3.23 -21.41 9.99
C VAL A 33 -4.44 -20.81 9.27
N THR A 34 -4.64 -21.23 8.03
CA THR A 34 -5.82 -20.81 7.24
C THR A 34 -7.11 -21.22 7.94
N GLY A 35 -8.03 -20.28 8.12
CA GLY A 35 -9.31 -20.51 8.80
C GLY A 35 -9.27 -20.25 10.30
N GLU A 36 -8.10 -20.05 10.89
CA GLU A 36 -7.95 -19.67 12.30
C GLU A 36 -7.65 -18.18 12.44
N SER A 37 -7.96 -17.62 13.62
CA SER A 37 -7.63 -16.25 13.94
C SER A 37 -7.06 -16.12 15.35
N LEU A 38 -5.94 -15.42 15.50
CA LEU A 38 -5.39 -15.02 16.78
C LEU A 38 -5.92 -13.65 17.14
N SER A 39 -6.59 -13.53 18.30
CA SER A 39 -7.23 -12.29 18.73
C SER A 39 -6.45 -11.62 19.86
N PHE A 40 -6.30 -10.30 19.76
CA PHE A 40 -5.57 -9.45 20.71
C PHE A 40 -6.43 -8.27 21.16
N PHE A 41 -6.11 -7.73 22.34
CA PHE A 41 -6.74 -6.52 22.90
C PHE A 41 -8.27 -6.60 22.96
N GLY A 42 -8.81 -7.67 23.56
CA GLY A 42 -10.27 -7.85 23.63
C GLY A 42 -10.94 -7.97 22.26
N ASN A 43 -10.26 -8.58 21.31
CA ASN A 43 -10.73 -8.81 19.95
C ASN A 43 -10.77 -7.54 19.05
N LEU A 44 -10.07 -6.46 19.46
CA LEU A 44 -9.91 -5.27 18.63
C LEU A 44 -9.03 -5.54 17.40
N PHE A 45 -7.98 -6.32 17.58
CA PHE A 45 -7.02 -6.69 16.52
C PHE A 45 -6.97 -8.20 16.37
N ARG A 46 -7.00 -8.68 15.11
CA ARG A 46 -6.86 -10.11 14.78
C ARG A 46 -5.76 -10.32 13.75
N LEU A 47 -5.04 -11.43 13.92
CA LEU A 47 -4.17 -11.97 12.88
C LEU A 47 -4.83 -13.23 12.32
N GLN A 48 -4.97 -13.28 10.99
CA GLN A 48 -5.56 -14.41 10.26
C GLN A 48 -5.02 -14.44 8.83
N TYR A 49 -4.66 -15.60 8.31
CA TYR A 49 -4.09 -15.72 6.98
C TYR A 49 -5.17 -15.86 5.92
N ILE A 50 -5.16 -14.98 4.92
CA ILE A 50 -6.04 -15.05 3.75
C ILE A 50 -5.25 -14.71 2.48
N GLU A 51 -5.56 -15.44 1.40
CA GLU A 51 -5.13 -15.12 0.04
C GLU A 51 -6.25 -14.40 -0.71
N ASN A 52 -6.11 -13.08 -0.84
CA ASN A 52 -7.09 -12.19 -1.44
C ASN A 52 -6.93 -12.13 -2.96
N GLN A 53 -7.98 -12.51 -3.71
CA GLN A 53 -8.01 -12.45 -5.17
C GLN A 53 -8.43 -11.09 -5.73
N GLY A 54 -8.98 -10.20 -4.89
CA GLY A 54 -9.44 -8.87 -5.27
C GLY A 54 -8.42 -7.76 -4.97
N ALA A 55 -8.94 -6.54 -4.88
CA ALA A 55 -8.23 -5.40 -4.32
C ALA A 55 -8.54 -5.25 -2.82
N PHE A 56 -8.27 -4.07 -2.27
CA PHE A 56 -8.57 -3.72 -0.89
C PHE A 56 -10.01 -4.13 -0.50
N LEU A 57 -10.18 -4.79 0.64
CA LEU A 57 -11.45 -5.35 1.11
C LEU A 57 -12.06 -6.42 0.18
N SER A 58 -11.23 -7.17 -0.56
CA SER A 58 -11.67 -8.18 -1.55
C SER A 58 -12.54 -7.61 -2.68
N LEU A 59 -12.44 -6.31 -2.96
CA LEU A 59 -13.19 -5.69 -4.05
C LEU A 59 -12.83 -6.34 -5.38
N GLY A 60 -13.84 -6.77 -6.15
CA GLY A 60 -13.65 -7.42 -7.43
C GLY A 60 -13.19 -8.90 -7.37
N ALA A 61 -13.14 -9.52 -6.18
CA ALA A 61 -12.74 -10.93 -6.05
C ALA A 61 -13.63 -11.91 -6.87
N GLY A 62 -14.91 -11.56 -7.09
CA GLY A 62 -15.85 -12.33 -7.91
C GLY A 62 -15.73 -12.12 -9.42
N ALA A 63 -14.86 -11.24 -9.90
CA ALA A 63 -14.66 -11.00 -11.33
C ALA A 63 -13.88 -12.16 -11.98
N HIS A 64 -14.01 -12.29 -13.30
CA HIS A 64 -13.24 -13.26 -14.08
C HIS A 64 -11.73 -13.06 -13.88
N GLU A 65 -10.95 -14.14 -13.89
CA GLU A 65 -9.50 -14.11 -13.67
C GLU A 65 -8.78 -13.14 -14.60
N GLN A 66 -9.11 -13.13 -15.88
CA GLN A 66 -8.55 -12.19 -16.86
C GLN A 66 -8.84 -10.72 -16.50
N THR A 67 -10.06 -10.44 -16.02
CA THR A 67 -10.44 -9.08 -15.57
C THR A 67 -9.65 -8.66 -14.33
N ARG A 68 -9.51 -9.57 -13.36
CA ARG A 68 -8.69 -9.32 -12.17
C ARG A 68 -7.23 -9.06 -12.53
N PHE A 69 -6.65 -9.90 -13.40
CA PHE A 69 -5.28 -9.71 -13.87
C PHE A 69 -5.10 -8.35 -14.56
N LEU A 70 -6.00 -8.00 -15.49
CA LEU A 70 -5.95 -6.72 -16.19
C LEU A 70 -6.03 -5.53 -15.22
N MET A 71 -7.03 -5.54 -14.32
CA MET A 71 -7.27 -4.40 -13.42
C MET A 71 -6.23 -4.30 -12.30
N PHE A 72 -5.92 -5.39 -11.62
CA PHE A 72 -5.13 -5.36 -10.39
C PHE A 72 -3.65 -5.64 -10.60
N THR A 73 -3.25 -6.09 -11.79
CA THR A 73 -1.84 -6.28 -12.12
C THR A 73 -1.39 -5.32 -13.21
N VAL A 74 -2.02 -5.33 -14.39
CA VAL A 74 -1.57 -4.52 -15.52
C VAL A 74 -1.85 -3.04 -15.28
N ILE A 75 -3.12 -2.66 -15.06
CA ILE A 75 -3.50 -1.24 -14.88
C ILE A 75 -2.86 -0.66 -13.61
N ALA A 76 -2.89 -1.41 -12.51
CA ALA A 76 -2.21 -0.97 -11.29
C ALA A 76 -0.69 -0.79 -11.51
N GLY A 77 -0.04 -1.72 -12.20
CA GLY A 77 1.38 -1.60 -12.56
C GLY A 77 1.67 -0.36 -13.40
N LEU A 78 0.88 -0.12 -14.45
CA LEU A 78 1.01 1.08 -15.29
C LEU A 78 0.80 2.37 -14.49
N PHE A 79 -0.15 2.38 -13.55
CA PHE A 79 -0.38 3.53 -12.68
C PHE A 79 0.84 3.81 -11.78
N LEU A 80 1.44 2.78 -11.18
CA LEU A 80 2.65 2.93 -10.35
C LEU A 80 3.85 3.41 -11.18
N ILE A 81 4.01 2.92 -12.41
CA ILE A 81 5.03 3.41 -13.36
C ILE A 81 4.79 4.89 -13.66
N GLY A 82 3.55 5.29 -13.89
CA GLY A 82 3.19 6.69 -14.12
C GLY A 82 3.58 7.60 -12.95
N ILE A 83 3.31 7.18 -11.70
CA ILE A 83 3.74 7.92 -10.50
C ILE A 83 5.27 7.97 -10.42
N ALA A 84 5.97 6.88 -10.67
CA ALA A 84 7.43 6.83 -10.64
C ALA A 84 8.04 7.78 -11.69
N CYS A 85 7.53 7.75 -12.91
CA CYS A 85 7.93 8.67 -13.98
C CYS A 85 7.67 10.13 -13.57
N TYR A 86 6.49 10.43 -13.03
CA TYR A 86 6.19 11.76 -12.51
C TYR A 86 7.22 12.22 -11.48
N LEU A 87 7.55 11.37 -10.49
CA LEU A 87 8.56 11.70 -9.48
C LEU A 87 9.94 11.94 -10.11
N ILE A 88 10.36 11.10 -11.06
CA ILE A 88 11.68 11.18 -11.69
C ILE A 88 11.80 12.47 -12.49
N PHE A 89 10.81 12.80 -13.31
CA PHE A 89 10.90 13.90 -14.27
C PHE A 89 10.45 15.26 -13.70
N SER A 90 9.61 15.28 -12.67
CA SER A 90 9.14 16.53 -12.06
C SER A 90 10.26 17.23 -11.29
N LYS A 91 10.46 18.53 -11.57
CA LYS A 91 11.42 19.39 -10.87
C LYS A 91 10.80 20.10 -9.64
N LYS A 92 9.46 20.06 -9.49
CA LYS A 92 8.72 20.85 -8.48
C LYS A 92 8.31 20.07 -7.24
N VAL A 93 8.63 18.76 -7.17
CA VAL A 93 8.24 17.91 -6.03
C VAL A 93 9.07 18.22 -4.78
N THR A 94 8.41 18.30 -3.64
CA THR A 94 9.03 18.43 -2.32
C THR A 94 9.52 17.08 -1.80
N LYS A 95 10.37 17.09 -0.75
CA LYS A 95 10.81 15.84 -0.09
C LYS A 95 9.62 15.05 0.48
N ALA A 96 8.64 15.74 1.07
CA ALA A 96 7.46 15.12 1.64
C ALA A 96 6.58 14.44 0.57
N GLU A 97 6.40 15.08 -0.59
CA GLU A 97 5.69 14.47 -1.72
C GLU A 97 6.44 13.24 -2.28
N VAL A 98 7.78 13.30 -2.36
CA VAL A 98 8.58 12.13 -2.77
C VAL A 98 8.36 10.96 -1.82
N ILE A 99 8.39 11.16 -0.49
CA ILE A 99 8.15 10.10 0.48
C ILE A 99 6.71 9.57 0.34
N ALA A 100 5.71 10.44 0.31
CA ALA A 100 4.30 10.04 0.22
C ALA A 100 4.02 9.19 -1.03
N PHE A 101 4.47 9.63 -2.20
CA PHE A 101 4.32 8.84 -3.43
C PHE A 101 5.16 7.57 -3.44
N SER A 102 6.36 7.58 -2.85
CA SER A 102 7.20 6.38 -2.74
C SER A 102 6.59 5.32 -1.83
N MET A 103 5.83 5.71 -0.79
CA MET A 103 5.04 4.78 0.02
C MET A 103 3.94 4.11 -0.80
N VAL A 104 3.24 4.89 -1.65
CA VAL A 104 2.22 4.34 -2.58
C VAL A 104 2.86 3.38 -3.58
N ILE A 105 4.01 3.77 -4.18
CA ILE A 105 4.76 2.91 -5.10
C ILE A 105 5.20 1.64 -4.39
N GLY A 106 5.80 1.74 -3.21
CA GLY A 106 6.32 0.59 -2.45
C GLY A 106 5.24 -0.39 -2.04
N GLY A 107 4.13 0.09 -1.46
CA GLY A 107 3.00 -0.75 -1.10
C GLY A 107 2.32 -1.38 -2.34
N GLY A 108 2.08 -0.57 -3.38
CA GLY A 108 1.52 -1.09 -4.63
C GLY A 108 2.41 -2.14 -5.28
N PHE A 109 3.72 -1.92 -5.31
CA PHE A 109 4.69 -2.86 -5.87
C PHE A 109 4.79 -4.14 -5.05
N ALA A 110 4.75 -4.06 -3.71
CA ALA A 110 4.71 -5.24 -2.83
C ALA A 110 3.49 -6.12 -3.13
N ASN A 111 2.30 -5.52 -3.30
CA ASN A 111 1.10 -6.24 -3.68
C ASN A 111 1.13 -6.77 -5.13
N LEU A 112 1.88 -6.12 -6.06
CA LEU A 112 2.12 -6.67 -7.40
C LEU A 112 3.05 -7.89 -7.36
N ILE A 113 4.09 -7.88 -6.53
CA ILE A 113 4.96 -9.05 -6.30
C ILE A 113 4.11 -10.25 -5.89
N ASP A 114 3.24 -10.09 -4.90
CA ASP A 114 2.36 -11.19 -4.50
C ASP A 114 1.54 -11.71 -5.67
N ARG A 115 0.89 -10.84 -6.45
CA ARG A 115 0.05 -11.27 -7.58
C ARG A 115 0.82 -12.03 -8.65
N VAL A 116 2.05 -11.64 -8.93
CA VAL A 116 2.91 -12.33 -9.90
C VAL A 116 3.31 -13.71 -9.41
N PHE A 117 3.65 -13.85 -8.12
CA PHE A 117 4.19 -15.10 -7.57
C PHE A 117 3.14 -15.99 -6.88
N ASN A 118 1.94 -15.48 -6.56
CA ASN A 118 0.87 -16.21 -5.89
C ASN A 118 -0.40 -16.35 -6.75
N ASN A 119 -0.27 -16.56 -8.05
CA ASN A 119 -1.41 -16.78 -8.96
C ASN A 119 -2.51 -15.70 -8.88
N GLY A 120 -2.09 -14.43 -8.90
CA GLY A 120 -2.99 -13.27 -8.87
C GLY A 120 -3.54 -12.91 -7.48
N ARG A 121 -3.04 -13.53 -6.40
CA ARG A 121 -3.53 -13.35 -5.04
C ARG A 121 -2.55 -12.53 -4.21
N VAL A 122 -3.09 -11.73 -3.29
CA VAL A 122 -2.32 -10.97 -2.29
C VAL A 122 -2.48 -11.63 -0.93
N ILE A 123 -1.40 -11.71 -0.15
CA ILE A 123 -1.45 -12.22 1.22
C ILE A 123 -1.89 -11.08 2.14
N ASP A 124 -3.05 -11.27 2.79
CA ASP A 124 -3.59 -10.38 3.81
C ASP A 124 -3.65 -11.12 5.14
N PHE A 125 -3.34 -10.41 6.25
CA PHE A 125 -3.22 -11.08 7.54
C PHE A 125 -3.64 -10.24 8.76
N MET A 126 -3.95 -8.97 8.61
CA MET A 126 -4.38 -8.07 9.70
C MET A 126 -5.85 -7.70 9.56
N ASN A 127 -6.58 -7.71 10.66
CA ASN A 127 -7.97 -7.29 10.73
C ASN A 127 -8.23 -6.52 12.02
N MET A 128 -8.90 -5.37 11.92
CA MET A 128 -9.22 -4.51 13.05
C MET A 128 -10.72 -4.28 13.16
N GLY A 129 -11.24 -4.13 14.38
CA GLY A 129 -12.65 -3.78 14.57
C GLY A 129 -13.18 -4.04 15.96
N ILE A 130 -14.43 -3.63 16.18
CA ILE A 130 -15.16 -3.77 17.44
C ILE A 130 -16.44 -4.57 17.17
N GLY A 131 -16.59 -5.70 17.82
CA GLY A 131 -17.76 -6.57 17.64
C GLY A 131 -17.91 -7.03 16.18
N ARG A 132 -19.04 -6.65 15.56
CA ARG A 132 -19.36 -6.98 14.15
C ARG A 132 -18.84 -5.95 13.14
N ILE A 133 -18.45 -4.76 13.58
CA ILE A 133 -17.92 -3.70 12.72
C ILE A 133 -16.40 -3.89 12.64
N ARG A 134 -15.94 -4.42 11.50
CA ARG A 134 -14.53 -4.71 11.29
C ARG A 134 -14.06 -4.20 9.93
N THR A 135 -12.76 -3.91 9.82
CA THR A 135 -12.12 -3.70 8.52
C THR A 135 -12.18 -5.01 7.72
N GLY A 136 -11.95 -4.96 6.43
CA GLY A 136 -11.48 -6.13 5.72
C GLY A 136 -10.14 -6.59 6.27
N ILE A 137 -9.64 -7.71 5.76
CA ILE A 137 -8.30 -8.16 6.09
C ILE A 137 -7.35 -7.40 5.17
N PHE A 138 -6.24 -6.91 5.69
CA PHE A 138 -5.26 -6.08 5.01
C PHE A 138 -3.84 -6.47 5.40
N ASN A 139 -2.85 -5.87 4.78
CA ASN A 139 -1.41 -6.11 4.99
C ASN A 139 -0.63 -4.78 5.19
N ILE A 140 0.68 -4.87 5.38
CA ILE A 140 1.54 -3.69 5.57
C ILE A 140 1.63 -2.82 4.31
N ALA A 141 1.56 -3.41 3.11
CA ALA A 141 1.54 -2.66 1.86
C ALA A 141 0.30 -1.76 1.77
N ASP A 142 -0.87 -2.25 2.20
CA ASP A 142 -2.11 -1.46 2.22
C ASP A 142 -2.00 -0.28 3.19
N VAL A 143 -1.38 -0.49 4.36
CA VAL A 143 -1.09 0.59 5.32
C VAL A 143 -0.16 1.63 4.70
N ALA A 144 0.91 1.21 4.00
CA ALA A 144 1.82 2.13 3.33
C ALA A 144 1.12 2.95 2.25
N ILE A 145 0.28 2.32 1.41
CA ILE A 145 -0.53 3.01 0.40
C ILE A 145 -1.45 4.05 1.06
N LEU A 146 -2.19 3.63 2.09
CA LEU A 146 -3.16 4.48 2.77
C LEU A 146 -2.47 5.70 3.41
N LEU A 147 -1.37 5.49 4.13
CA LEU A 147 -0.58 6.56 4.74
C LEU A 147 0.02 7.50 3.68
N GLY A 148 0.55 6.97 2.59
CA GLY A 148 1.08 7.77 1.49
C GLY A 148 0.03 8.66 0.85
N VAL A 149 -1.17 8.12 0.58
CA VAL A 149 -2.30 8.86 0.03
C VAL A 149 -2.78 9.95 1.00
N PHE A 150 -3.01 9.62 2.28
CA PHE A 150 -3.43 10.61 3.27
C PHE A 150 -2.40 11.72 3.47
N TRP A 151 -1.11 11.36 3.51
CA TRP A 151 -0.05 12.35 3.62
C TRP A 151 -0.03 13.30 2.43
N PHE A 152 -0.16 12.77 1.22
CA PHE A 152 -0.24 13.60 0.01
C PHE A 152 -1.44 14.57 0.06
N PHE A 153 -2.62 14.10 0.45
CA PHE A 153 -3.79 14.98 0.61
C PHE A 153 -3.59 16.06 1.68
N ALA A 154 -2.97 15.71 2.81
CA ALA A 154 -2.63 16.69 3.85
C ALA A 154 -1.67 17.78 3.34
N LEU A 155 -0.70 17.41 2.50
CA LEU A 155 0.21 18.36 1.86
C LEU A 155 -0.53 19.29 0.87
N LEU A 156 -1.50 18.77 0.12
CA LEU A 156 -2.32 19.57 -0.78
C LEU A 156 -3.17 20.59 -0.02
N LEU A 157 -3.83 20.19 1.05
CA LEU A 157 -4.66 21.08 1.88
C LEU A 157 -3.81 22.22 2.49
N LYS A 158 -2.65 21.88 3.05
CA LYS A 158 -1.72 22.87 3.61
C LYS A 158 -1.20 23.87 2.57
N ARG A 159 -1.13 23.47 1.30
CA ARG A 159 -0.68 24.35 0.21
C ARG A 159 -1.74 25.34 -0.24
N GLN A 160 -3.01 25.07 0.05
CA GLN A 160 -4.15 25.92 -0.30
C GLN A 160 -4.48 26.98 0.77
N GLU A 161 -3.92 26.87 1.99
CA GLU A 161 -4.10 27.90 3.00
C GLU A 161 -3.46 29.21 2.51
N PRO A 162 -4.26 30.32 2.37
CA PRO A 162 -3.72 31.60 1.98
C PRO A 162 -2.72 32.03 3.08
N ARG A 163 -1.49 32.38 2.71
CA ARG A 163 -0.57 33.06 3.60
C ARG A 163 -1.22 34.40 3.95
N CYS A 164 -1.88 34.47 5.11
CA CYS A 164 -2.24 35.76 5.67
C CYS A 164 -0.93 36.58 5.83
N HIS A 165 -0.72 37.51 4.94
CA HIS A 165 0.31 38.53 5.07
C HIS A 165 -0.07 39.35 6.33
N ASN A 166 0.60 39.07 7.44
CA ASN A 166 0.69 40.04 8.53
C ASN A 166 1.46 41.27 7.96
N GLN A 167 0.69 42.31 7.63
CA GLN A 167 1.19 43.66 7.45
C GLN A 167 1.46 44.28 8.81
#